data_29c12e5facceaae17241a5514d90b0e1
#
_entry.id   29c12e5facceaae17241a5514d90b0e1
#
_cell.length_a   1.000
_cell.length_b   1.000
_cell.length_c   1.000
_cell.angle_alpha   90.00
_cell.angle_beta   90.00
_cell.angle_gamma   90.00
#
_symmetry.space_group_name_H-M   'P 1'
#
loop_
_entity.id
_entity.type
_entity.pdbx_description
1 polymer ?
#
loop_
_entity_poly.entity_id
_entity_poly.type
_entity_poly.pdbx_seq_one_letter_code
_entity_poly.pdbx_strand_id
1 'polypeptide(L)'
;MRIIPISQQECSELLQRVSIGRLACSSNDQPYVVPVAFSYEPDCIYIFSTLGKKIEWMRKNPKVCLQADEIGNRSNWTSVVVTGTYLELNVPQYHTAQREHARELLAQCSEWWRIPLSGARDRALVSSMETVFFRIDIKSISGLRAIPEAEEPVHQ
;
A
#
# COMPACT_ATOMS: atom_id res chain seq x y z
N MET A 1 -0.63 28.08 -0.29
CA MET A 1 -0.99 26.65 -0.49
C MET A 1 -2.38 26.41 0.09
N ARG A 2 -3.23 25.75 -0.67
CA ARG A 2 -4.58 25.35 -0.24
C ARG A 2 -4.70 23.84 -0.29
N ILE A 3 -5.29 23.23 0.73
CA ILE A 3 -5.55 21.79 0.80
C ILE A 3 -7.04 21.56 0.61
N ILE A 4 -7.38 20.69 -0.33
CA ILE A 4 -8.76 20.37 -0.71
C ILE A 4 -8.99 18.86 -0.71
N PRO A 5 -10.19 18.40 -0.35
CA PRO A 5 -10.55 17.00 -0.54
C PRO A 5 -10.65 16.66 -2.04
N ILE A 6 -10.36 15.41 -2.37
CA ILE A 6 -10.54 14.87 -3.72
C ILE A 6 -11.66 13.83 -3.73
N SER A 7 -12.22 13.59 -4.92
CA SER A 7 -13.31 12.63 -5.10
C SER A 7 -12.87 11.17 -4.91
N GLN A 8 -13.83 10.27 -4.70
CA GLN A 8 -13.56 8.83 -4.64
C GLN A 8 -12.94 8.31 -5.93
N GLN A 9 -13.37 8.82 -7.07
CA GLN A 9 -12.79 8.48 -8.37
C GLN A 9 -11.32 8.89 -8.46
N GLU A 10 -10.98 10.11 -8.07
CA GLU A 10 -9.59 10.59 -8.05
C GLU A 10 -8.71 9.79 -7.08
N CYS A 11 -9.26 9.37 -5.93
CA CYS A 11 -8.58 8.46 -5.01
C CYS A 11 -8.27 7.11 -5.69
N SER A 12 -9.26 6.52 -6.35
CA SER A 12 -9.10 5.24 -7.06
C SER A 12 -8.07 5.32 -8.19
N GLU A 13 -8.10 6.40 -8.94
CA GLU A 13 -7.14 6.65 -10.03
C GLU A 13 -5.70 6.77 -9.50
N LEU A 14 -5.50 7.44 -8.37
CA LEU A 14 -4.18 7.50 -7.72
C LEU A 14 -3.73 6.11 -7.27
N LEU A 15 -4.58 5.36 -6.59
CA LEU A 15 -4.26 4.01 -6.11
C LEU A 15 -3.95 3.02 -7.24
N GLN A 16 -4.51 3.24 -8.45
CA GLN A 16 -4.18 2.44 -9.64
C GLN A 16 -2.82 2.80 -10.25
N ARG A 17 -2.41 4.07 -10.16
CA ARG A 17 -1.14 4.55 -10.76
C ARG A 17 0.07 4.25 -9.92
N VAL A 18 -0.06 4.36 -8.59
CA VAL A 18 1.06 4.16 -7.68
C VAL A 18 1.16 2.70 -7.23
N SER A 19 2.37 2.23 -7.04
CA SER A 19 2.65 0.83 -6.67
C SER A 19 3.28 0.69 -5.29
N ILE A 20 3.62 1.78 -4.63
CA ILE A 20 4.23 1.82 -3.30
C ILE A 20 3.35 2.66 -2.37
N GLY A 21 3.04 2.11 -1.23
CA GLY A 21 2.33 2.80 -0.16
C GLY A 21 3.00 2.56 1.19
N ARG A 22 2.42 3.12 2.23
CA ARG A 22 2.83 2.92 3.63
C ARG A 22 1.70 2.19 4.33
N LEU A 23 1.98 0.97 4.72
CA LEU A 23 1.06 0.14 5.49
C LEU A 23 1.27 0.41 6.98
N ALA A 24 0.20 0.78 7.65
CA ALA A 24 0.19 1.01 9.08
C ALA A 24 -0.69 -0.03 9.79
N CYS A 25 -0.17 -0.56 10.86
CA CYS A 25 -0.85 -1.46 11.78
C CYS A 25 -0.54 -1.09 13.23
N SER A 26 -1.21 -1.71 14.16
CA SER A 26 -0.97 -1.47 15.59
C SER A 26 -1.13 -2.75 16.41
N SER A 27 -0.44 -2.81 17.52
CA SER A 27 -0.57 -3.86 18.54
C SER A 27 -0.34 -3.26 19.90
N ASN A 28 -1.24 -3.52 20.86
CA ASN A 28 -1.18 -2.95 22.21
C ASN A 28 -0.97 -1.42 22.21
N ASP A 29 -1.76 -0.71 21.40
CA ASP A 29 -1.69 0.74 21.21
C ASP A 29 -0.38 1.29 20.62
N GLN A 30 0.57 0.42 20.23
CA GLN A 30 1.78 0.82 19.54
C GLN A 30 1.54 0.82 18.02
N PRO A 31 1.60 1.98 17.35
CA PRO A 31 1.54 2.04 15.89
C PRO A 31 2.86 1.60 15.26
N TYR A 32 2.76 1.07 14.04
CA TYR A 32 3.90 0.65 13.24
C TYR A 32 3.58 0.92 11.77
N VAL A 33 4.54 1.47 11.03
CA VAL A 33 4.38 1.82 9.61
C VAL A 33 5.59 1.37 8.80
N VAL A 34 5.34 0.78 7.64
CA VAL A 34 6.38 0.33 6.70
C VAL A 34 5.96 0.57 5.26
N PRO A 35 6.93 0.82 4.34
CA PRO A 35 6.64 0.83 2.92
C PRO A 35 6.31 -0.58 2.42
N VAL A 36 5.36 -0.66 1.51
CA VAL A 36 4.96 -1.90 0.85
C VAL A 36 4.66 -1.67 -0.62
N ALA A 37 4.93 -2.66 -1.46
CA ALA A 37 4.34 -2.72 -2.78
C ALA A 37 2.92 -3.26 -2.68
N PHE A 38 2.01 -2.69 -3.46
CA PHE A 38 0.62 -3.10 -3.47
C PHE A 38 0.01 -3.04 -4.86
N SER A 39 -1.10 -3.74 -5.03
CA SER A 39 -1.97 -3.62 -6.18
C SER A 39 -3.40 -3.36 -5.72
N TYR A 40 -4.04 -2.34 -6.31
CA TYR A 40 -5.38 -1.90 -5.97
C TYR A 40 -6.43 -2.50 -6.90
N GLU A 41 -7.51 -2.96 -6.29
CA GLU A 41 -8.80 -3.22 -6.94
C GLU A 41 -9.91 -2.47 -6.17
N PRO A 42 -11.11 -2.26 -6.76
CA PRO A 42 -12.14 -1.42 -6.14
C PRO A 42 -12.51 -1.78 -4.69
N ASP A 43 -12.46 -3.06 -4.33
CA ASP A 43 -12.90 -3.54 -3.02
C ASP A 43 -11.74 -3.96 -2.11
N CYS A 44 -10.54 -4.10 -2.65
CA CYS A 44 -9.41 -4.61 -1.87
C CYS A 44 -8.05 -4.18 -2.42
N ILE A 45 -7.05 -4.28 -1.56
CA ILE A 45 -5.64 -4.08 -1.89
C ILE A 45 -4.90 -5.38 -1.63
N TYR A 46 -4.14 -5.86 -2.62
CA TYR A 46 -3.27 -7.03 -2.48
C TYR A 46 -1.85 -6.63 -2.14
N ILE A 47 -1.26 -7.35 -1.20
CA ILE A 47 0.11 -7.13 -0.75
C ILE A 47 0.81 -8.48 -0.60
N PHE A 48 2.08 -8.48 -0.98
CA PHE A 48 3.00 -9.58 -0.75
C PHE A 48 4.06 -9.14 0.26
N SER A 49 4.38 -10.01 1.20
CA SER A 49 5.38 -9.73 2.21
C SER A 49 6.09 -11.01 2.65
N THR A 50 7.19 -10.84 3.36
CA THR A 50 7.79 -11.90 4.17
C THR A 50 7.17 -11.91 5.56
N LEU A 51 7.18 -13.08 6.20
CA LEU A 51 6.78 -13.20 7.59
C LEU A 51 7.65 -12.29 8.47
N GLY A 52 7.03 -11.60 9.41
CA GLY A 52 7.72 -10.68 10.31
C GLY A 52 6.75 -9.91 11.18
N LYS A 53 7.25 -8.86 11.82
CA LYS A 53 6.53 -8.08 12.85
C LYS A 53 5.16 -7.58 12.38
N LYS A 54 5.06 -7.01 11.17
CA LYS A 54 3.77 -6.50 10.68
C LYS A 54 2.73 -7.60 10.51
N ILE A 55 3.14 -8.79 10.01
CA ILE A 55 2.23 -9.93 9.83
C ILE A 55 1.73 -10.44 11.20
N GLU A 56 2.62 -10.60 12.16
CA GLU A 56 2.26 -11.02 13.52
C GLU A 56 1.28 -10.05 14.17
N TRP A 57 1.51 -8.75 13.99
CA TRP A 57 0.65 -7.71 14.54
C TRP A 57 -0.72 -7.66 13.86
N MET A 58 -0.77 -7.78 12.53
CA MET A 58 -2.04 -7.80 11.78
C MET A 58 -2.86 -9.07 12.03
N ARG A 59 -2.22 -10.19 12.33
CA ARG A 59 -2.92 -11.41 12.78
C ARG A 59 -3.64 -11.20 14.11
N LYS A 60 -3.06 -10.42 15.02
CA LYS A 60 -3.65 -10.08 16.32
C LYS A 60 -4.65 -8.93 16.23
N ASN A 61 -4.36 -7.91 15.43
CA ASN A 61 -5.20 -6.77 15.19
C ASN A 61 -5.32 -6.50 13.70
N PRO A 62 -6.42 -6.95 13.06
CA PRO A 62 -6.58 -6.85 11.62
C PRO A 62 -6.97 -5.47 11.11
N LYS A 63 -7.22 -4.50 11.98
CA LYS A 63 -7.50 -3.12 11.59
C LYS A 63 -6.24 -2.44 11.13
N VAL A 64 -6.21 -2.03 9.87
CA VAL A 64 -5.04 -1.45 9.21
C VAL A 64 -5.41 -0.24 8.38
N CYS A 65 -4.41 0.55 8.01
CA CYS A 65 -4.56 1.53 6.95
C CYS A 65 -3.36 1.51 6.00
N LEU A 66 -3.61 1.94 4.77
CA LEU A 66 -2.57 2.15 3.77
C LEU A 66 -2.67 3.58 3.26
N GLN A 67 -1.55 4.27 3.26
CA GLN A 67 -1.41 5.59 2.68
C GLN A 67 -0.60 5.48 1.39
N ALA A 68 -1.06 6.16 0.34
CA ALA A 68 -0.32 6.31 -0.91
C ALA A 68 -0.36 7.77 -1.35
N ASP A 69 0.67 8.21 -2.05
CA ASP A 69 0.78 9.60 -2.48
C ASP A 69 1.54 9.79 -3.78
N GLU A 70 1.32 10.95 -4.35
CA GLU A 70 2.16 11.54 -5.38
C GLU A 70 2.61 12.91 -4.89
N ILE A 71 3.91 13.10 -4.71
CA ILE A 71 4.50 14.31 -4.18
C ILE A 71 5.38 14.96 -5.26
N GLY A 72 4.91 16.06 -5.81
CA GLY A 72 5.72 16.91 -6.71
C GLY A 72 6.65 17.83 -5.92
N ASN A 73 6.10 18.58 -4.97
CA ASN A 73 6.83 19.44 -4.05
C ASN A 73 5.99 19.76 -2.81
N ARG A 74 6.47 20.63 -1.94
CA ARG A 74 5.80 21.01 -0.66
C ARG A 74 4.40 21.58 -0.84
N SER A 75 4.10 22.19 -1.98
CA SER A 75 2.82 22.85 -2.26
C SER A 75 1.97 22.11 -3.31
N ASN A 76 2.47 21.00 -3.85
CA ASN A 76 1.82 20.22 -4.89
C ASN A 76 1.98 18.73 -4.60
N TRP A 77 0.98 18.17 -3.96
CA TRP A 77 0.92 16.76 -3.64
C TRP A 77 -0.53 16.25 -3.55
N THR A 78 -0.70 14.98 -3.76
CA THR A 78 -1.97 14.28 -3.54
C THR A 78 -1.70 13.07 -2.65
N SER A 79 -2.51 12.89 -1.63
CA SER A 79 -2.41 11.76 -0.69
C SER A 79 -3.75 11.10 -0.50
N VAL A 80 -3.76 9.78 -0.48
CA VAL A 80 -4.95 8.94 -0.25
C VAL A 80 -4.69 8.03 0.94
N VAL A 81 -5.67 7.89 1.80
CA VAL A 81 -5.66 6.95 2.92
C VAL A 81 -6.80 5.96 2.76
N VAL A 82 -6.46 4.70 2.80
CA VAL A 82 -7.39 3.57 2.81
C VAL A 82 -7.41 2.98 4.20
N THR A 83 -8.58 2.82 4.80
CA THR A 83 -8.75 2.00 6.00
C THR A 83 -9.43 0.69 5.66
N GLY A 84 -9.06 -0.37 6.33
CA GLY A 84 -9.62 -1.67 6.04
C GLY A 84 -9.19 -2.76 7.01
N THR A 85 -9.48 -3.99 6.62
CA THR A 85 -9.27 -5.18 7.43
C THR A 85 -8.32 -6.13 6.72
N TYR A 86 -7.27 -6.54 7.41
CA TYR A 86 -6.32 -7.55 6.96
C TYR A 86 -6.99 -8.92 6.84
N LEU A 87 -6.75 -9.59 5.72
CA LEU A 87 -7.10 -10.98 5.48
C LEU A 87 -5.94 -11.73 4.83
N GLU A 88 -5.41 -12.72 5.50
CA GLU A 88 -4.32 -13.56 4.99
C GLU A 88 -4.84 -14.59 3.97
N LEU A 89 -4.15 -14.75 2.86
CA LEU A 89 -4.55 -15.64 1.76
C LEU A 89 -3.77 -16.97 1.78
N ASN A 90 -3.53 -17.52 2.96
CA ASN A 90 -2.66 -18.69 3.15
C ASN A 90 -3.39 -20.03 3.26
N VAL A 91 -4.72 -20.04 3.21
CA VAL A 91 -5.49 -21.29 3.24
C VAL A 91 -5.69 -21.81 1.81
N PRO A 92 -4.93 -22.82 1.35
CA PRO A 92 -4.97 -23.28 -0.04
C PRO A 92 -6.37 -23.70 -0.50
N GLN A 93 -7.18 -24.27 0.39
CA GLN A 93 -8.52 -24.76 0.09
C GLN A 93 -9.50 -23.64 -0.31
N TYR A 94 -9.29 -22.42 0.20
CA TYR A 94 -10.21 -21.29 -0.01
C TYR A 94 -9.60 -20.15 -0.81
N HIS A 95 -8.27 -20.03 -0.87
CA HIS A 95 -7.60 -18.84 -1.35
C HIS A 95 -6.69 -19.05 -2.57
N THR A 96 -6.62 -20.27 -3.13
CA THR A 96 -5.69 -20.55 -4.25
C THR A 96 -5.90 -19.60 -5.43
N ALA A 97 -7.14 -19.42 -5.88
CA ALA A 97 -7.45 -18.52 -6.99
C ALA A 97 -7.14 -17.06 -6.67
N GLN A 98 -7.41 -16.62 -5.46
CA GLN A 98 -7.11 -15.26 -5.00
C GLN A 98 -5.60 -15.02 -4.88
N ARG A 99 -4.84 -16.01 -4.43
CA ARG A 99 -3.36 -15.93 -4.38
C ARG A 99 -2.74 -15.84 -5.77
N GLU A 100 -3.21 -16.63 -6.72
CA GLU A 100 -2.74 -16.55 -8.10
C GLU A 100 -3.09 -15.19 -8.73
N HIS A 101 -4.30 -14.69 -8.51
CA HIS A 101 -4.72 -13.38 -8.96
C HIS A 101 -3.85 -12.27 -8.33
N ALA A 102 -3.62 -12.32 -7.02
CA ALA A 102 -2.74 -11.39 -6.32
C ALA A 102 -1.32 -11.43 -6.88
N ARG A 103 -0.80 -12.64 -7.16
CA ARG A 103 0.53 -12.82 -7.75
C ARG A 103 0.63 -12.18 -9.13
N GLU A 104 -0.35 -12.37 -9.99
CA GLU A 104 -0.40 -11.79 -11.32
C GLU A 104 -0.44 -10.26 -11.27
N LEU A 105 -1.28 -9.70 -10.41
CA LEU A 105 -1.38 -8.24 -10.23
C LEU A 105 -0.08 -7.63 -9.70
N LEU A 106 0.51 -8.25 -8.70
CA LEU A 106 1.75 -7.77 -8.08
C LEU A 106 2.96 -7.95 -9.01
N ALA A 107 2.93 -8.95 -9.89
CA ALA A 107 3.97 -9.12 -10.90
C ALA A 107 4.01 -7.99 -11.94
N GLN A 108 2.90 -7.28 -12.12
CA GLN A 108 2.82 -6.11 -13.00
C GLN A 108 3.34 -4.83 -12.32
N CYS A 109 3.41 -4.81 -11.00
CA CYS A 109 4.01 -3.72 -10.26
C CYS A 109 5.54 -3.74 -10.43
N SER A 110 6.16 -2.57 -10.38
CA SER A 110 7.61 -2.44 -10.54
C SER A 110 8.39 -3.38 -9.60
N GLU A 111 9.53 -3.84 -10.06
CA GLU A 111 10.35 -4.92 -9.49
C GLU A 111 10.98 -4.64 -8.11
N TRP A 112 10.50 -3.66 -7.34
CA TRP A 112 11.20 -3.30 -6.11
C TRP A 112 11.19 -4.40 -5.03
N TRP A 113 10.23 -5.33 -5.06
CA TRP A 113 10.31 -6.52 -4.19
C TRP A 113 11.34 -7.54 -4.67
N ARG A 114 11.76 -7.48 -5.92
CA ARG A 114 12.95 -8.17 -6.38
C ARG A 114 14.14 -7.39 -5.84
N ILE A 115 14.47 -7.59 -4.58
CA ILE A 115 15.73 -7.12 -4.03
C ILE A 115 16.79 -7.57 -5.02
N PRO A 116 17.58 -6.67 -5.62
CA PRO A 116 18.71 -7.08 -6.45
C PRO A 116 19.73 -7.73 -5.51
N LEU A 117 19.57 -9.04 -5.34
CA LEU A 117 20.46 -9.83 -4.52
C LEU A 117 21.72 -10.03 -5.33
N SER A 118 22.75 -9.31 -4.94
CA SER A 118 24.04 -9.29 -5.61
C SER A 118 24.87 -10.58 -5.44
N GLY A 119 24.34 -11.61 -4.78
CA GLY A 119 25.04 -12.86 -4.53
C GLY A 119 24.18 -14.10 -4.33
N ALA A 120 24.72 -15.28 -4.56
CA ALA A 120 24.05 -16.56 -4.38
C ALA A 120 23.60 -16.83 -2.93
N ARG A 121 24.32 -16.27 -1.95
CA ARG A 121 23.97 -16.36 -0.51
C ARG A 121 22.66 -15.61 -0.20
N ASP A 122 22.49 -14.45 -0.81
CA ASP A 122 21.30 -13.62 -0.57
C ASP A 122 20.05 -14.23 -1.20
N ARG A 123 20.18 -14.88 -2.37
CA ARG A 123 19.09 -15.65 -3.00
C ARG A 123 18.63 -16.83 -2.16
N ALA A 124 19.56 -17.53 -1.53
CA ALA A 124 19.23 -18.62 -0.60
C ALA A 124 18.48 -18.13 0.65
N LEU A 125 18.86 -16.97 1.17
CA LEU A 125 18.20 -16.34 2.32
C LEU A 125 16.75 -15.95 1.99
N VAL A 126 16.50 -15.34 0.84
CA VAL A 126 15.16 -14.94 0.41
C VAL A 126 14.31 -16.15 0.03
N SER A 127 14.88 -17.17 -0.60
CA SER A 127 14.16 -18.41 -0.90
C SER A 127 13.79 -19.22 0.36
N SER A 128 14.50 -19.01 1.49
CA SER A 128 14.18 -19.61 2.78
C SER A 128 13.18 -18.80 3.61
N MET A 129 12.90 -17.55 3.24
CA MET A 129 11.90 -16.73 3.92
C MET A 129 10.49 -17.17 3.54
N GLU A 130 9.68 -17.42 4.55
CA GLU A 130 8.27 -17.70 4.36
C GLU A 130 7.57 -16.45 3.81
N THR A 131 6.88 -16.60 2.69
CA THR A 131 6.17 -15.52 2.01
C THR A 131 4.69 -15.55 2.34
N VAL A 132 4.11 -14.38 2.52
CA VAL A 132 2.71 -14.20 2.88
C VAL A 132 2.03 -13.30 1.84
N PHE A 133 0.96 -13.82 1.23
CA PHE A 133 0.03 -13.03 0.46
C PHE A 133 -1.15 -12.65 1.34
N PHE A 134 -1.52 -11.39 1.33
CA PHE A 134 -2.69 -10.93 2.03
C PHE A 134 -3.40 -9.83 1.25
N ARG A 135 -4.62 -9.58 1.62
CA ARG A 135 -5.38 -8.45 1.12
C ARG A 135 -5.87 -7.58 2.27
N ILE A 136 -6.14 -6.35 1.95
CA ILE A 136 -6.87 -5.42 2.82
C ILE A 136 -8.26 -5.26 2.21
N ASP A 137 -9.28 -5.71 2.91
CA ASP A 137 -10.68 -5.45 2.54
C ASP A 137 -11.00 -4.00 2.89
N ILE A 138 -11.30 -3.19 1.87
CA ILE A 138 -11.43 -1.74 2.01
C ILE A 138 -12.73 -1.38 2.74
N LYS A 139 -12.63 -0.57 3.78
CA LYS A 139 -13.77 0.02 4.49
C LYS A 139 -14.03 1.46 4.08
N SER A 140 -12.98 2.27 3.95
CA SER A 140 -13.09 3.66 3.55
C SER A 140 -11.88 4.12 2.78
N ILE A 141 -12.10 5.08 1.89
CA ILE A 141 -11.06 5.77 1.14
C ILE A 141 -11.31 7.26 1.28
N SER A 142 -10.27 8.01 1.59
CA SER A 142 -10.29 9.48 1.60
C SER A 142 -9.01 10.03 1.02
N GLY A 143 -9.08 11.20 0.42
CA GLY A 143 -7.90 11.81 -0.18
C GLY A 143 -7.91 13.32 -0.08
N LEU A 144 -6.72 13.89 -0.04
CA LEU A 144 -6.46 15.31 -0.02
C LEU A 144 -5.45 15.67 -1.10
N ARG A 145 -5.59 16.88 -1.62
CA ARG A 145 -4.65 17.48 -2.58
C ARG A 145 -4.23 18.85 -2.09
N ALA A 146 -2.92 19.10 -2.10
CA ALA A 146 -2.36 20.44 -1.94
C ALA A 146 -2.16 21.06 -3.33
N ILE A 147 -2.61 22.29 -3.47
CA ILE A 147 -2.41 23.12 -4.66
C ILE A 147 -1.72 24.42 -4.29
N PRO A 148 -0.80 24.92 -5.13
CA PRO A 148 -0.23 26.25 -4.94
C PRO A 148 -1.33 27.31 -4.97
N GLU A 149 -1.22 28.36 -4.17
CA GLU A 149 -1.99 29.56 -4.39
C GLU A 149 -1.48 30.26 -5.65
N ALA A 150 -2.40 30.70 -6.50
CA ALA A 150 -2.01 31.55 -7.62
C ALA A 150 -1.34 32.82 -7.06
N GLU A 151 -0.17 33.16 -7.58
CA GLU A 151 0.42 34.45 -7.29
C GLU A 151 -0.57 35.53 -7.76
N GLU A 152 -1.05 36.37 -6.85
CA GLU A 152 -1.81 37.54 -7.24
C GLU A 152 -0.90 38.41 -8.10
N PRO A 153 -1.37 38.88 -9.28
CA PRO A 153 -0.57 39.77 -10.09
C PRO A 153 -0.26 41.02 -9.27
N VAL A 154 1.02 41.28 -9.06
CA VAL A 154 1.49 42.53 -8.42
C VAL A 154 1.05 43.66 -9.32
N HIS A 155 0.01 44.38 -8.93
CA HIS A 155 -0.36 45.65 -9.57
C HIS A 155 0.78 46.65 -9.32
N GLN A 156 1.55 46.92 -10.36
CA GLN A 156 2.47 48.05 -10.41
C GLN A 156 1.71 49.35 -10.65
#